data_fc141ac14be3411cfb8cbe91735c78e0
#
_entry.id   fc141ac14be3411cfb8cbe91735c78e0
#
_cell.length_a   1.000
_cell.length_b   1.000
_cell.length_c   1.000
_cell.angle_alpha   90.00
_cell.angle_beta   90.00
_cell.angle_gamma   90.00
#
_symmetry.space_group_name_H-M   'P 1'
#
loop_
_entity.id
_entity.type
_entity.pdbx_description
1 polymer ?
#
loop_
_entity_poly.entity_id
_entity_poly.type
_entity_poly.pdbx_seq_one_letter_code
_entity_poly.pdbx_strand_id
1 'polypeptide(L)'
;MTETAKLADVILPGRSYAEKEGTFSNTERRVQRVRKAVEIEGDTKPDTWIFTEIMRRMGYPQPHLTPAQIMDEIASVTPSFAGISHERLDSEEVNGQGLQWPCTSKDHPGTPIMHVGKFARGLGYFRPAAYTPSMELPDEEYPL
;
A
#
# COMPACT_ATOMS: atom_id res chain seq x y z
N MET A 1 19.75 13.34 -5.26
CA MET A 1 20.14 12.31 -4.27
C MET A 1 19.68 12.81 -2.91
N THR A 2 18.90 11.99 -2.15
CA THR A 2 18.44 12.38 -0.81
C THR A 2 19.59 12.33 0.21
N GLU A 3 19.44 13.00 1.36
CA GLU A 3 20.44 12.95 2.43
C GLU A 3 20.67 11.51 2.92
N THR A 4 19.61 10.71 3.01
CA THR A 4 19.71 9.28 3.35
C THR A 4 20.54 8.50 2.33
N ALA A 5 20.35 8.77 1.03
CA ALA A 5 21.11 8.09 -0.01
C ALA A 5 22.60 8.43 0.01
N LYS A 6 22.99 9.62 0.50
CA LYS A 6 24.40 10.01 0.66
C LYS A 6 25.13 9.18 1.74
N LEU A 7 24.38 8.58 2.67
CA LEU A 7 24.92 7.76 3.76
C LEU A 7 24.86 6.26 3.45
N ALA A 8 24.29 5.87 2.32
CA ALA A 8 24.12 4.47 1.96
C ALA A 8 25.35 3.94 1.22
N ASP A 9 25.79 2.72 1.57
CA ASP A 9 26.84 2.01 0.84
C ASP A 9 26.33 1.45 -0.50
N VAL A 10 25.04 1.12 -0.58
CA VAL A 10 24.39 0.61 -1.80
C VAL A 10 23.05 1.27 -2.00
N ILE A 11 22.78 1.70 -3.23
CA ILE A 11 21.50 2.28 -3.64
C ILE A 11 20.92 1.42 -4.75
N LEU A 12 19.69 0.95 -4.56
CA LEU A 12 18.94 0.19 -5.55
C LEU A 12 17.78 1.06 -6.06
N PRO A 13 17.85 1.55 -7.31
CA PRO A 13 16.84 2.47 -7.83
C PRO A 13 15.51 1.76 -8.07
N GLY A 14 14.51 2.12 -7.28
CA GLY A 14 13.12 1.66 -7.42
C GLY A 14 12.32 2.50 -8.41
N ARG A 15 11.21 1.93 -8.91
CA ARG A 15 10.25 2.63 -9.76
C ARG A 15 9.32 3.49 -8.94
N SER A 16 8.94 4.64 -9.47
CA SER A 16 7.84 5.45 -8.93
C SER A 16 6.49 4.75 -9.11
N TYR A 17 5.45 5.26 -8.45
CA TYR A 17 4.09 4.70 -8.57
C TYR A 17 3.54 4.82 -10.01
N ALA A 18 3.97 5.82 -10.78
CA ALA A 18 3.55 6.02 -12.15
C ALA A 18 4.20 5.04 -13.15
N GLU A 19 5.30 4.41 -12.78
CA GLU A 19 6.11 3.52 -13.61
C GLU A 19 5.86 2.04 -13.33
N LYS A 20 4.98 1.72 -12.40
CA LYS A 20 4.66 0.34 -11.99
C LYS A 20 3.17 0.14 -11.86
N GLU A 21 2.76 -1.12 -11.73
CA GLU A 21 1.38 -1.48 -11.40
C GLU A 21 1.32 -2.27 -10.10
N GLY A 22 0.12 -2.33 -9.53
CA GLY A 22 -0.13 -3.04 -8.28
C GLY A 22 -1.38 -2.57 -7.59
N THR A 23 -1.37 -2.61 -6.27
CA THR A 23 -2.42 -2.10 -5.41
C THR A 23 -1.86 -1.15 -4.37
N PHE A 24 -2.59 -0.07 -4.08
CA PHE A 24 -2.32 0.84 -2.98
C PHE A 24 -3.52 0.88 -2.04
N SER A 25 -3.23 1.01 -0.75
CA SER A 25 -4.25 1.30 0.25
C SER A 25 -4.14 2.76 0.68
N ASN A 26 -5.23 3.49 0.64
CA ASN A 26 -5.28 4.88 1.09
C ASN A 26 -5.62 4.98 2.59
N THR A 27 -5.70 6.20 3.11
CA THR A 27 -6.05 6.47 4.51
C THR A 27 -7.46 6.02 4.91
N GLU A 28 -8.38 5.88 3.94
CA GLU A 28 -9.70 5.28 4.16
C GLU A 28 -9.66 3.74 4.22
N ARG A 29 -8.50 3.12 4.16
CA ARG A 29 -8.34 1.66 4.06
C ARG A 29 -8.86 1.09 2.73
N ARG A 30 -8.96 1.92 1.71
CA ARG A 30 -9.43 1.54 0.38
C ARG A 30 -8.27 1.02 -0.44
N VAL A 31 -8.36 -0.26 -0.83
CA VAL A 31 -7.41 -0.91 -1.73
C VAL A 31 -7.83 -0.61 -3.17
N GLN A 32 -6.95 -0.01 -3.92
CA GLN A 32 -7.21 0.46 -5.28
C GLN A 32 -6.12 -0.02 -6.23
N ARG A 33 -6.48 -0.21 -7.50
CA ARG A 33 -5.51 -0.53 -8.55
C ARG A 33 -4.69 0.68 -8.93
N VAL A 34 -3.39 0.46 -9.04
CA VAL A 34 -2.47 1.40 -9.69
C VAL A 34 -2.00 0.77 -10.99
N ARG A 35 -2.09 1.50 -12.07
CA ARG A 35 -1.65 1.08 -13.41
C ARG A 35 -0.51 1.95 -13.87
N LYS A 36 0.44 1.34 -14.55
CA LYS A 36 1.56 2.06 -15.15
C LYS A 36 1.04 3.14 -16.10
N ALA A 37 1.45 4.37 -15.88
CA ALA A 37 1.02 5.55 -16.62
C ALA A 37 2.12 6.12 -17.53
N VAL A 38 3.40 5.92 -17.18
CA VAL A 38 4.54 6.42 -17.94
C VAL A 38 5.52 5.31 -18.26
N GLU A 39 6.24 5.47 -19.38
CA GLU A 39 7.35 4.58 -19.73
C GLU A 39 8.55 4.84 -18.83
N ILE A 40 9.35 3.78 -18.67
CA ILE A 40 10.50 3.80 -17.77
C ILE A 40 11.72 4.21 -18.57
N GLU A 41 12.42 5.20 -18.04
CA GLU A 41 13.75 5.55 -18.50
C GLU A 41 14.80 5.00 -17.52
N GLY A 42 15.86 4.38 -18.07
CA GLY A 42 16.97 3.82 -17.28
C GLY A 42 16.71 2.45 -16.67
N ASP A 43 17.58 2.04 -15.74
CA ASP A 43 17.67 0.69 -15.19
C ASP A 43 16.91 0.48 -13.88
N THR A 44 15.91 1.30 -13.60
CA THR A 44 15.07 1.12 -12.41
C THR A 44 14.28 -0.19 -12.45
N LYS A 45 14.06 -0.81 -11.30
CA LYS A 45 13.29 -2.04 -11.16
C LYS A 45 12.14 -1.87 -10.18
N PRO A 46 11.02 -2.63 -10.33
CA PRO A 46 9.99 -2.65 -9.30
C PRO A 46 10.55 -3.15 -7.97
N ASP A 47 10.05 -2.63 -6.85
CA ASP A 47 10.50 -3.05 -5.52
C ASP A 47 10.35 -4.57 -5.33
N THR A 48 9.26 -5.16 -5.83
CA THR A 48 9.02 -6.61 -5.80
C THR A 48 10.12 -7.40 -6.51
N TRP A 49 10.60 -6.91 -7.64
CA TRP A 49 11.71 -7.54 -8.36
C TRP A 49 13.01 -7.43 -7.56
N ILE A 50 13.30 -6.24 -7.00
CA ILE A 50 14.50 -6.00 -6.19
C ILE A 50 14.53 -6.96 -4.99
N PHE A 51 13.43 -7.02 -4.23
CA PHE A 51 13.36 -7.93 -3.07
C PHE A 51 13.48 -9.39 -3.47
N THR A 52 12.82 -9.82 -4.54
CA THR A 52 12.93 -11.20 -5.02
C THR A 52 14.36 -11.56 -5.40
N GLU A 53 15.08 -10.66 -6.06
CA GLU A 53 16.48 -10.87 -6.43
C GLU A 53 17.41 -10.93 -5.20
N ILE A 54 17.16 -10.12 -4.18
CA ILE A 54 17.89 -10.20 -2.92
C ILE A 54 17.66 -11.56 -2.25
N MET A 55 16.39 -11.97 -2.12
CA MET A 55 16.01 -13.27 -1.53
C MET A 55 16.70 -14.44 -2.25
N ARG A 56 16.67 -14.44 -3.58
CA ARG A 56 17.32 -15.48 -4.40
C ARG A 56 18.82 -15.55 -4.17
N ARG A 57 19.49 -14.41 -4.10
CA ARG A 57 20.94 -14.34 -3.83
C ARG A 57 21.32 -14.72 -2.40
N MET A 58 20.37 -14.57 -1.48
CA MET A 58 20.53 -15.04 -0.09
C MET A 58 20.21 -16.54 0.10
N GLY A 59 19.94 -17.26 -0.98
CA GLY A 59 19.67 -18.71 -0.95
C GLY A 59 18.20 -19.09 -0.73
N TYR A 60 17.27 -18.12 -0.82
CA TYR A 60 15.84 -18.34 -0.76
C TYR A 60 15.22 -18.20 -2.17
N PRO A 61 15.05 -19.31 -2.92
CA PRO A 61 14.65 -19.25 -4.33
C PRO A 61 13.15 -18.94 -4.47
N GLN A 62 12.82 -17.67 -4.60
CA GLN A 62 11.47 -17.23 -4.91
C GLN A 62 11.30 -16.96 -6.41
N PRO A 63 10.13 -17.30 -7.00
CA PRO A 63 9.78 -16.88 -8.35
C PRO A 63 9.49 -15.38 -8.39
N HIS A 64 9.64 -14.76 -9.56
CA HIS A 64 9.13 -13.41 -9.79
C HIS A 64 7.62 -13.46 -9.98
N LEU A 65 6.89 -13.14 -8.92
CA LEU A 65 5.43 -13.07 -8.97
C LEU A 65 4.95 -11.75 -9.59
N THR A 66 3.85 -11.83 -10.30
CA THR A 66 3.12 -10.63 -10.74
C THR A 66 2.45 -9.95 -9.57
N PRO A 67 2.12 -8.65 -9.64
CA PRO A 67 1.36 -7.96 -8.59
C PRO A 67 0.02 -8.62 -8.25
N ALA A 68 -0.65 -9.23 -9.24
CA ALA A 68 -1.87 -10.00 -9.01
C ALA A 68 -1.61 -11.24 -8.15
N GLN A 69 -0.59 -12.03 -8.48
CA GLN A 69 -0.21 -13.22 -7.71
C GLN A 69 0.20 -12.87 -6.28
N ILE A 70 0.91 -11.75 -6.10
CA ILE A 70 1.27 -11.23 -4.76
C ILE A 70 0.01 -10.85 -3.98
N MET A 71 -0.95 -10.18 -4.62
CA MET A 71 -2.22 -9.82 -3.97
C MET A 71 -3.02 -11.08 -3.58
N ASP A 72 -3.04 -12.10 -4.42
CA ASP A 72 -3.71 -13.38 -4.12
C ASP A 72 -3.04 -14.09 -2.93
N GLU A 73 -1.72 -14.06 -2.84
CA GLU A 73 -0.99 -14.59 -1.67
C GLU A 73 -1.29 -13.79 -0.40
N ILE A 74 -1.29 -12.45 -0.46
CA ILE A 74 -1.70 -11.59 0.65
C ILE A 74 -3.12 -11.94 1.11
N ALA A 75 -4.06 -12.10 0.18
CA ALA A 75 -5.44 -12.46 0.48
C ALA A 75 -5.55 -13.84 1.15
N SER A 76 -4.70 -14.80 0.76
CA SER A 76 -4.69 -16.15 1.32
C SER A 76 -4.22 -16.23 2.78
N VAL A 77 -3.31 -15.33 3.18
CA VAL A 77 -2.70 -15.33 4.53
C VAL A 77 -3.23 -14.22 5.43
N THR A 78 -4.04 -13.30 4.91
CA THR A 78 -4.57 -12.14 5.64
C THR A 78 -6.09 -12.12 5.59
N PRO A 79 -6.78 -12.62 6.63
CA PRO A 79 -8.25 -12.72 6.62
C PRO A 79 -9.00 -11.43 6.29
N SER A 80 -8.46 -10.28 6.68
CA SER A 80 -9.07 -8.98 6.36
C SER A 80 -8.97 -8.58 4.89
N PHE A 81 -8.15 -9.27 4.09
CA PHE A 81 -7.96 -9.08 2.65
C PHE A 81 -8.49 -10.23 1.81
N ALA A 82 -9.05 -11.27 2.42
CA ALA A 82 -9.43 -12.52 1.74
C ALA A 82 -10.42 -12.35 0.57
N GLY A 83 -11.18 -11.26 0.55
CA GLY A 83 -12.08 -10.91 -0.54
C GLY A 83 -11.50 -9.95 -1.58
N ILE A 84 -10.22 -9.61 -1.53
CA ILE A 84 -9.60 -8.62 -2.42
C ILE A 84 -8.66 -9.32 -3.40
N SER A 85 -8.91 -9.13 -4.70
CA SER A 85 -8.05 -9.61 -5.79
C SER A 85 -7.98 -8.55 -6.89
N HIS A 86 -6.99 -8.64 -7.77
CA HIS A 86 -6.93 -7.76 -8.95
C HIS A 86 -8.16 -7.94 -9.85
N GLU A 87 -8.60 -9.19 -10.07
CA GLU A 87 -9.79 -9.50 -10.85
C GLU A 87 -11.02 -8.75 -10.31
N ARG A 88 -11.23 -8.80 -9.00
CA ARG A 88 -12.36 -8.14 -8.37
C ARG A 88 -12.24 -6.62 -8.38
N LEU A 89 -11.04 -6.08 -8.13
CA LEU A 89 -10.80 -4.63 -8.19
C LEU A 89 -10.98 -4.05 -9.60
N ASP A 90 -10.78 -4.87 -10.62
CA ASP A 90 -10.95 -4.49 -12.03
C ASP A 90 -12.37 -4.79 -12.56
N SER A 91 -13.25 -5.41 -11.76
CA SER A 91 -14.63 -5.73 -12.15
C SER A 91 -15.52 -4.50 -12.28
N GLU A 92 -16.63 -4.64 -13.04
CA GLU A 92 -17.66 -3.61 -13.17
C GLU A 92 -18.36 -3.30 -11.83
N GLU A 93 -18.47 -4.30 -10.95
CA GLU A 93 -19.06 -4.14 -9.62
C GLU A 93 -18.29 -3.11 -8.77
N VAL A 94 -16.96 -3.17 -8.79
CA VAL A 94 -16.09 -2.26 -8.05
C VAL A 94 -15.86 -0.95 -8.82
N ASN A 95 -15.91 -1.02 -10.16
CA ASN A 95 -15.84 0.12 -11.07
C ASN A 95 -14.72 1.13 -10.74
N GLY A 96 -13.55 0.63 -10.40
CA GLY A 96 -12.38 1.44 -10.07
C GLY A 96 -12.41 2.16 -8.71
N GLN A 97 -13.52 2.06 -7.97
CA GLN A 97 -13.64 2.70 -6.65
C GLN A 97 -12.78 2.03 -5.58
N GLY A 98 -12.37 0.77 -5.81
CA GLY A 98 -11.62 -0.03 -4.84
C GLY A 98 -12.49 -0.60 -3.72
N LEU A 99 -11.86 -1.40 -2.85
CA LEU A 99 -12.52 -2.10 -1.75
C LEU A 99 -11.91 -1.70 -0.41
N GLN A 100 -12.74 -1.36 0.55
CA GLN A 100 -12.27 -1.03 1.91
C GLN A 100 -12.15 -2.30 2.76
N TRP A 101 -10.94 -2.56 3.25
CA TRP A 101 -10.73 -3.66 4.19
C TRP A 101 -11.19 -3.29 5.62
N PRO A 102 -11.64 -4.25 6.45
CA PRO A 102 -11.77 -5.68 6.19
C PRO A 102 -12.74 -6.04 5.08
N CYS A 103 -12.26 -6.95 4.19
CA CYS A 103 -13.06 -7.55 3.14
C CYS A 103 -12.77 -9.06 3.18
N THR A 104 -13.59 -9.81 3.92
CA THR A 104 -13.27 -11.15 4.42
C THR A 104 -13.67 -12.29 3.51
N SER A 105 -14.40 -11.99 2.43
CA SER A 105 -14.80 -12.98 1.40
C SER A 105 -15.03 -12.28 0.06
N LYS A 106 -15.11 -13.06 -1.01
CA LYS A 106 -15.36 -12.56 -2.35
C LYS A 106 -16.70 -11.82 -2.49
N ASP A 107 -17.70 -12.20 -1.69
CA ASP A 107 -19.03 -11.58 -1.70
C ASP A 107 -19.17 -10.44 -0.67
N HIS A 108 -18.12 -10.18 0.11
CA HIS A 108 -18.15 -9.13 1.12
C HIS A 108 -17.99 -7.74 0.46
N PRO A 109 -18.90 -6.78 0.68
CA PRO A 109 -18.90 -5.49 -0.03
C PRO A 109 -17.77 -4.54 0.39
N GLY A 110 -16.91 -4.95 1.31
CA GLY A 110 -15.97 -4.07 1.99
C GLY A 110 -16.56 -3.51 3.29
N THR A 111 -15.73 -2.80 4.06
CA THR A 111 -16.12 -2.24 5.38
C THR A 111 -15.90 -0.72 5.37
N PRO A 112 -16.87 0.07 4.93
CA PRO A 112 -16.72 1.53 4.87
C PRO A 112 -16.58 2.16 6.26
N ILE A 113 -17.28 1.61 7.27
CA ILE A 113 -17.26 2.12 8.65
C ILE A 113 -16.68 1.05 9.58
N MET A 114 -15.57 1.36 10.24
CA MET A 114 -14.94 0.46 11.22
C MET A 114 -15.59 0.57 12.59
N HIS A 115 -15.46 -0.52 13.37
CA HIS A 115 -15.80 -0.54 14.78
C HIS A 115 -17.27 -0.22 15.09
N VAL A 116 -18.19 -0.68 14.23
CA VAL A 116 -19.62 -0.54 14.49
C VAL A 116 -19.99 -1.35 15.75
N GLY A 117 -20.48 -0.65 16.77
CA GLY A 117 -20.89 -1.22 18.05
C GLY A 117 -19.77 -1.50 19.05
N LYS A 118 -18.58 -1.89 18.60
CA LYS A 118 -17.42 -2.16 19.50
C LYS A 118 -16.10 -2.12 18.74
N PHE A 119 -15.00 -1.87 19.44
CA PHE A 119 -13.66 -2.07 18.91
C PHE A 119 -13.28 -3.56 18.86
N ALA A 120 -12.36 -3.95 17.99
CA ALA A 120 -11.91 -5.34 17.87
C ALA A 120 -11.36 -5.91 19.20
N ARG A 121 -10.77 -5.08 20.04
CA ARG A 121 -10.26 -5.44 21.38
C ARG A 121 -11.23 -5.12 22.53
N GLY A 122 -12.50 -4.84 22.25
CA GLY A 122 -13.52 -4.48 23.24
C GLY A 122 -13.67 -2.96 23.38
N LEU A 123 -13.23 -2.38 24.50
CA LEU A 123 -13.31 -0.93 24.74
C LEU A 123 -12.18 -0.18 24.05
N GLY A 124 -12.45 1.05 23.64
CA GLY A 124 -11.43 1.98 23.16
C GLY A 124 -10.51 2.47 24.29
N TYR A 125 -9.29 2.84 23.93
CA TYR A 125 -8.34 3.44 24.87
C TYR A 125 -8.22 4.93 24.62
N PHE A 126 -8.37 5.72 25.66
CA PHE A 126 -7.96 7.12 25.65
C PHE A 126 -6.44 7.20 25.79
N ARG A 127 -5.81 7.88 24.85
CA ARG A 127 -4.37 8.16 24.92
C ARG A 127 -4.18 9.67 25.01
N PRO A 128 -3.48 10.16 26.01
CA PRO A 128 -3.14 11.59 26.06
C PRO A 128 -2.22 11.90 24.86
N ALA A 129 -2.53 12.98 24.18
CA ALA A 129 -1.70 13.53 23.13
C ALA A 129 -1.36 14.98 23.50
N ALA A 130 -0.08 15.30 23.58
CA ALA A 130 0.34 16.68 23.74
C ALA A 130 0.04 17.46 22.44
N TYR A 131 -0.34 18.71 22.59
CA TYR A 131 -0.48 19.60 21.44
C TYR A 131 0.88 19.76 20.74
N THR A 132 0.89 19.53 19.44
CA THR A 132 2.02 19.80 18.57
C THR A 132 1.56 20.85 17.55
N PRO A 133 2.19 22.01 17.47
CA PRO A 133 1.83 23.02 16.50
C PRO A 133 2.09 22.52 15.08
N SER A 134 1.54 23.22 14.09
CA SER A 134 1.88 23.01 12.69
C SER A 134 3.39 23.16 12.48
N MET A 135 3.96 22.40 11.54
CA MET A 135 5.36 22.57 11.14
C MET A 135 5.60 23.93 10.49
N GLU A 136 4.59 24.47 9.83
CA GLU A 136 4.56 25.83 9.30
C GLU A 136 3.67 26.65 10.23
N LEU A 137 4.27 27.58 10.95
CA LEU A 137 3.55 28.54 11.79
C LEU A 137 3.28 29.79 10.97
N PRO A 138 2.20 30.55 11.27
CA PRO A 138 1.98 31.85 10.67
C PRO A 138 3.18 32.77 10.92
N ASP A 139 3.56 33.55 9.92
CA ASP A 139 4.59 34.56 9.96
C ASP A 139 4.07 35.89 9.36
N GLU A 140 4.93 36.88 9.20
CA GLU A 140 4.54 38.20 8.67
C GLU A 140 4.16 38.15 7.17
N GLU A 141 4.72 37.21 6.40
CA GLU A 141 4.42 37.02 4.97
C GLU A 141 3.19 36.13 4.78
N TYR A 142 3.00 35.14 5.66
CA TYR A 142 1.88 34.19 5.64
C TYR A 142 1.18 34.12 7.00
N PRO A 143 0.30 35.10 7.30
CA PRO A 143 -0.31 35.26 8.63
C PRO A 143 -1.46 34.27 8.93
N LEU A 144 -1.84 33.40 7.96
CA LEU A 144 -2.92 32.39 8.10
C LEU A 144 -2.47 31.04 7.58
#